data_4a007219c1111a9a4383dee39746e950
#
_entry.id   4a007219c1111a9a4383dee39746e950
#
_cell.length_a   1.000
_cell.length_b   1.000
_cell.length_c   1.000
_cell.angle_alpha   90.00
_cell.angle_beta   90.00
_cell.angle_gamma   90.00
#
_symmetry.space_group_name_H-M   'P 1'
#
loop_
_entity.id
_entity.type
_entity.pdbx_description
1 polymer ?
#
loop_
_entity_poly.entity_id
_entity_poly.type
_entity_poly.pdbx_seq_one_letter_code
_entity_poly.pdbx_strand_id
1 'polypeptide(L)'
;MKPLPPLGLEHLSTALLVLDRDFRVRYANPAAENLFEFSSKSIAGTPITQLFPETGGLIAATEAAFANGASYTEHEMTLATSANIYHVSLTVSPVLENSQLLLLEFHQIDKHLKIAREERMQLQQQYNRELLRNLAHEIKNPLGGIRGAAQLLEHELPKPGLREYTQVIIKEADRLQSLMDRLLAPNRMTKLAPVNVHEVLERVRSLILAEHPEGIALRRDYDTSLPELMADHEQLIQIVLNIVRNAVQAMQGQGEILFRTRIARHVTLSKKNHRLALSLDIIDNGPGIPEEIREQIFYPLVTSKEEGTGLGLTIAQTYVAHHGGSIDCESQAGRTVFSILLPYHHLTPH
;
A
#
# COMPACT_ATOMS: atom_id res chain seq x y z
N MET A 1 38.99 28.73 -0.83
CA MET A 1 37.64 28.09 -1.00
C MET A 1 37.21 28.29 -2.44
N LYS A 2 37.10 27.25 -3.26
CA LYS A 2 36.53 27.39 -4.60
C LYS A 2 35.01 27.65 -4.44
N PRO A 3 34.47 28.66 -5.12
CA PRO A 3 33.02 28.87 -5.13
C PRO A 3 32.36 27.63 -5.77
N LEU A 4 31.25 27.21 -5.19
CA LEU A 4 30.36 26.23 -5.82
C LEU A 4 29.93 26.77 -7.19
N PRO A 5 29.90 25.92 -8.24
CA PRO A 5 29.53 26.40 -9.56
C PRO A 5 28.09 26.93 -9.54
N PRO A 6 27.79 28.05 -10.20
CA PRO A 6 26.48 28.62 -10.29
C PRO A 6 25.66 27.80 -11.30
N LEU A 7 25.08 26.69 -10.89
CA LEU A 7 24.29 25.85 -11.79
C LEU A 7 22.92 25.57 -11.19
N GLY A 8 21.95 26.39 -11.61
CA GLY A 8 20.54 25.93 -11.66
C GLY A 8 19.82 25.65 -10.32
N LEU A 9 20.54 25.46 -9.22
CA LEU A 9 19.95 25.17 -7.90
C LEU A 9 19.08 26.31 -7.38
N GLU A 10 19.34 27.53 -7.83
CA GLU A 10 18.58 28.72 -7.45
C GLU A 10 17.15 28.75 -8.04
N HIS A 11 16.92 28.01 -9.12
CA HIS A 11 15.62 27.94 -9.81
C HIS A 11 14.81 26.70 -9.46
N LEU A 12 15.35 25.82 -8.62
CA LEU A 12 14.62 24.62 -8.18
C LEU A 12 13.57 24.99 -7.13
N SER A 13 12.38 24.45 -7.30
CA SER A 13 11.27 24.59 -6.33
C SER A 13 11.47 23.70 -5.09
N THR A 14 12.35 22.71 -5.17
CA THR A 14 12.72 21.85 -4.04
C THR A 14 13.65 22.62 -3.11
N ALA A 15 13.37 22.60 -1.81
CA ALA A 15 14.22 23.22 -0.81
C ALA A 15 15.53 22.41 -0.64
N LEU A 16 16.67 23.08 -0.84
CA LEU A 16 18.00 22.45 -0.82
C LEU A 16 18.89 23.11 0.21
N LEU A 17 19.56 22.26 1.00
CA LEU A 17 20.72 22.66 1.82
C LEU A 17 21.94 21.82 1.43
N VAL A 18 23.13 22.43 1.52
CA VAL A 18 24.40 21.70 1.41
C VAL A 18 25.12 21.82 2.74
N LEU A 19 25.51 20.67 3.30
CA LEU A 19 26.30 20.60 4.54
C LEU A 19 27.71 20.12 4.28
N ASP A 20 28.65 20.54 5.13
CA ASP A 20 29.97 19.96 5.22
C ASP A 20 30.03 18.80 6.25
N ARG A 21 31.23 18.23 6.45
CA ARG A 21 31.46 17.14 7.41
C ARG A 21 31.23 17.51 8.87
N ASP A 22 31.30 18.79 9.20
CA ASP A 22 31.02 19.32 10.53
C ASP A 22 29.55 19.70 10.69
N PHE A 23 28.68 19.21 9.75
CA PHE A 23 27.24 19.51 9.69
C PHE A 23 26.91 20.99 9.65
N ARG A 24 27.81 21.82 9.07
CA ARG A 24 27.58 23.25 8.88
C ARG A 24 27.00 23.54 7.51
N VAL A 25 26.04 24.45 7.46
CA VAL A 25 25.41 24.88 6.22
C VAL A 25 26.41 25.64 5.35
N ARG A 26 26.63 25.16 4.14
CA ARG A 26 27.47 25.77 3.11
C ARG A 26 26.68 26.48 2.03
N TYR A 27 25.46 26.04 1.80
CA TYR A 27 24.57 26.60 0.81
C TYR A 27 23.11 26.33 1.18
N ALA A 28 22.24 27.30 0.85
CA ALA A 28 20.79 27.17 0.86
C ALA A 28 20.23 27.84 -0.39
N ASN A 29 19.31 27.16 -1.09
CA ASN A 29 18.65 27.77 -2.24
C ASN A 29 17.45 28.64 -1.81
N PRO A 30 16.88 29.46 -2.71
CA PRO A 30 15.73 30.31 -2.39
C PRO A 30 14.49 29.53 -1.94
N ALA A 31 14.31 28.31 -2.41
CA ALA A 31 13.19 27.45 -1.95
C ALA A 31 13.36 27.04 -0.48
N ALA A 32 14.59 26.77 -0.02
CA ALA A 32 14.86 26.50 1.40
C ALA A 32 14.69 27.75 2.27
N GLU A 33 15.09 28.92 1.77
CA GLU A 33 14.85 30.20 2.46
C GLU A 33 13.33 30.43 2.67
N ASN A 34 12.53 30.19 1.63
CA ASN A 34 11.09 30.35 1.69
C ASN A 34 10.42 29.31 2.59
N LEU A 35 10.87 28.04 2.52
CA LEU A 35 10.27 26.94 3.29
C LEU A 35 10.50 27.14 4.80
N PHE A 36 11.72 27.48 5.20
CA PHE A 36 12.13 27.52 6.61
C PHE A 36 12.21 28.94 7.17
N GLU A 37 11.85 29.96 6.39
CA GLU A 37 11.79 31.38 6.78
C GLU A 37 13.12 31.91 7.33
N PHE A 38 14.25 31.48 6.76
CA PHE A 38 15.58 31.99 7.10
C PHE A 38 16.27 32.66 5.90
N SER A 39 17.32 33.42 6.13
CA SER A 39 18.17 33.95 5.06
C SER A 39 19.42 33.09 4.92
N SER A 40 19.76 32.68 3.69
CA SER A 40 20.99 31.91 3.37
C SER A 40 22.24 32.58 3.91
N LYS A 41 22.28 33.91 3.92
CA LYS A 41 23.41 34.69 4.46
C LYS A 41 23.55 34.54 5.96
N SER A 42 22.43 34.45 6.70
CA SER A 42 22.46 34.33 8.17
C SER A 42 22.81 32.96 8.67
N ILE A 43 22.49 31.93 7.88
CA ILE A 43 22.73 30.53 8.27
C ILE A 43 24.04 29.93 7.74
N ALA A 44 24.74 30.64 6.84
CA ALA A 44 26.01 30.18 6.29
C ALA A 44 27.04 29.94 7.39
N GLY A 45 27.59 28.71 7.46
CA GLY A 45 28.54 28.27 8.50
C GLY A 45 27.89 27.87 9.83
N THR A 46 26.56 28.01 10.00
CA THR A 46 25.86 27.60 11.21
C THR A 46 25.69 26.09 11.23
N PRO A 47 25.88 25.40 12.38
CA PRO A 47 25.57 23.98 12.49
C PRO A 47 24.06 23.72 12.27
N ILE A 48 23.72 22.64 11.57
CA ILE A 48 22.33 22.27 11.27
C ILE A 48 21.50 22.06 12.56
N THR A 49 22.13 21.61 13.64
CA THR A 49 21.52 21.46 14.97
C THR A 49 21.04 22.76 15.60
N GLN A 50 21.63 23.89 15.20
CA GLN A 50 21.21 25.21 15.67
C GLN A 50 20.00 25.72 14.88
N LEU A 51 19.83 25.29 13.63
CA LEU A 51 18.67 25.62 12.81
C LEU A 51 17.46 24.78 13.21
N PHE A 52 17.71 23.51 13.49
CA PHE A 52 16.70 22.52 13.86
C PHE A 52 17.09 21.87 15.21
N PRO A 53 16.70 22.38 16.37
CA PRO A 53 17.13 21.89 17.67
C PRO A 53 16.72 20.44 17.99
N GLU A 54 15.60 19.97 17.46
CA GLU A 54 15.09 18.60 17.66
C GLU A 54 15.42 17.69 16.47
N THR A 55 16.71 17.43 16.22
CA THR A 55 17.22 16.84 14.96
C THR A 55 17.70 15.41 15.05
N GLY A 56 17.29 14.62 16.03
CA GLY A 56 17.83 13.26 16.20
C GLY A 56 17.80 12.40 14.90
N GLY A 57 16.74 12.49 14.12
CA GLY A 57 16.61 11.79 12.83
C GLY A 57 17.47 12.39 11.71
N LEU A 58 17.60 13.72 11.65
CA LEU A 58 18.37 14.43 10.63
C LEU A 58 19.88 14.13 10.74
N ILE A 59 20.41 14.14 11.96
CA ILE A 59 21.83 13.82 12.20
C ILE A 59 22.09 12.36 11.84
N ALA A 60 21.25 11.44 12.29
CA ALA A 60 21.40 10.04 11.97
C ALA A 60 21.38 9.76 10.45
N ALA A 61 20.50 10.45 9.71
CA ALA A 61 20.43 10.36 8.25
C ALA A 61 21.71 10.90 7.57
N THR A 62 22.23 12.04 8.06
CA THR A 62 23.47 12.64 7.51
C THR A 62 24.70 11.80 7.84
N GLU A 63 24.82 11.28 9.04
CA GLU A 63 25.89 10.34 9.41
C GLU A 63 25.85 9.06 8.58
N ALA A 64 24.69 8.48 8.38
CA ALA A 64 24.51 7.28 7.55
C ALA A 64 24.91 7.54 6.08
N ALA A 65 24.55 8.69 5.53
CA ALA A 65 24.92 9.06 4.15
C ALA A 65 26.42 9.25 4.00
N PHE A 66 27.11 9.87 4.98
CA PHE A 66 28.57 9.99 4.96
C PHE A 66 29.27 8.64 5.14
N ALA A 67 28.79 7.78 6.02
CA ALA A 67 29.43 6.50 6.31
C ALA A 67 29.31 5.52 5.13
N ASN A 68 28.17 5.49 4.48
CA ASN A 68 27.85 4.50 3.44
C ASN A 68 28.11 5.02 2.01
N GLY A 69 28.32 6.33 1.82
CA GLY A 69 28.47 6.95 0.51
C GLY A 69 27.24 6.79 -0.40
N ALA A 70 26.07 6.51 0.19
CA ALA A 70 24.80 6.26 -0.50
C ALA A 70 23.74 7.29 -0.09
N SER A 71 22.79 7.54 -0.98
CA SER A 71 21.65 8.40 -0.66
C SER A 71 20.74 7.71 0.35
N TYR A 72 20.23 8.49 1.29
CA TYR A 72 19.27 8.08 2.31
C TYR A 72 18.01 8.93 2.21
N THR A 73 16.84 8.31 2.24
CA THR A 73 15.56 9.03 2.21
C THR A 73 14.73 8.69 3.44
N GLU A 74 14.30 9.74 4.16
CA GLU A 74 13.32 9.67 5.24
C GLU A 74 12.02 10.30 4.73
N HIS A 75 10.97 9.48 4.61
CA HIS A 75 9.72 9.91 3.98
C HIS A 75 8.85 10.82 4.85
N GLU A 76 9.05 10.84 6.15
CA GLU A 76 8.22 11.64 7.06
C GLU A 76 9.06 12.08 8.26
N MET A 77 9.58 13.31 8.20
CA MET A 77 10.38 13.92 9.26
C MET A 77 9.69 15.18 9.77
N THR A 78 9.68 15.34 11.08
CA THR A 78 9.25 16.58 11.72
C THR A 78 10.47 17.38 12.08
N LEU A 79 10.60 18.58 11.52
CA LEU A 79 11.65 19.54 11.82
C LEU A 79 11.05 20.73 12.55
N ALA A 80 11.58 21.07 13.71
CA ALA A 80 11.19 22.26 14.47
C ALA A 80 12.27 23.34 14.30
N THR A 81 11.85 24.56 13.92
CA THR A 81 12.65 25.77 14.04
C THR A 81 12.19 26.54 15.29
N SER A 82 12.85 27.64 15.61
CA SER A 82 12.42 28.51 16.70
C SER A 82 11.02 29.12 16.50
N ALA A 83 10.52 29.15 15.25
CA ALA A 83 9.27 29.80 14.88
C ALA A 83 8.15 28.80 14.54
N ASN A 84 8.47 27.70 13.81
CA ASN A 84 7.48 26.83 13.21
C ASN A 84 7.92 25.36 13.24
N ILE A 85 6.93 24.45 13.08
CA ILE A 85 7.13 23.00 12.90
C ILE A 85 6.82 22.64 11.45
N TYR A 86 7.73 21.95 10.80
CA TYR A 86 7.63 21.53 9.39
C TYR A 86 7.57 20.01 9.30
N HIS A 87 6.65 19.52 8.48
CA HIS A 87 6.60 18.09 8.10
C HIS A 87 7.16 17.97 6.70
N VAL A 88 8.28 17.25 6.58
CA VAL A 88 9.02 17.16 5.32
C VAL A 88 9.44 15.71 5.03
N SER A 89 9.58 15.38 3.76
CA SER A 89 10.39 14.25 3.31
C SER A 89 11.80 14.77 3.07
N LEU A 90 12.78 14.09 3.61
CA LEU A 90 14.19 14.43 3.49
C LEU A 90 14.92 13.37 2.69
N THR A 91 15.63 13.79 1.63
CA THR A 91 16.63 12.95 0.97
C THR A 91 18.02 13.56 1.21
N VAL A 92 18.94 12.75 1.72
CA VAL A 92 20.34 13.12 1.94
C VAL A 92 21.19 12.37 0.94
N SER A 93 21.97 13.09 0.14
CA SER A 93 22.82 12.51 -0.90
C SER A 93 24.25 13.05 -0.81
N PRO A 94 25.29 12.21 -0.91
CA PRO A 94 26.66 12.66 -1.01
C PRO A 94 26.88 13.36 -2.37
N VAL A 95 27.62 14.46 -2.38
CA VAL A 95 27.98 15.17 -3.61
C VAL A 95 29.14 14.43 -4.28
N LEU A 96 28.89 13.85 -5.47
CA LEU A 96 29.83 12.98 -6.18
C LEU A 96 31.17 13.64 -6.49
N GLU A 97 31.19 14.94 -6.79
CA GLU A 97 32.42 15.68 -7.10
C GLU A 97 33.21 16.09 -5.84
N ASN A 98 32.57 16.05 -4.66
CA ASN A 98 33.21 16.41 -3.40
C ASN A 98 32.59 15.60 -2.25
N SER A 99 33.21 14.46 -1.92
CA SER A 99 32.82 13.55 -0.85
C SER A 99 32.82 14.18 0.56
N GLN A 100 33.16 15.47 0.68
CA GLN A 100 33.06 16.21 1.94
C GLN A 100 31.77 17.00 2.10
N LEU A 101 30.90 16.94 1.10
CA LEU A 101 29.61 17.67 1.11
C LEU A 101 28.43 16.70 0.98
N LEU A 102 27.36 17.03 1.68
CA LEU A 102 26.04 16.40 1.54
C LEU A 102 25.04 17.38 0.98
N LEU A 103 24.23 16.92 0.04
CA LEU A 103 23.05 17.62 -0.44
C LEU A 103 21.83 17.07 0.32
N LEU A 104 21.09 17.98 0.94
CA LEU A 104 19.82 17.71 1.61
C LEU A 104 18.70 18.29 0.77
N GLU A 105 17.76 17.45 0.38
CA GLU A 105 16.56 17.83 -0.37
C GLU A 105 15.34 17.69 0.53
N PHE A 106 14.61 18.78 0.72
CA PHE A 106 13.41 18.81 1.56
C PHE A 106 12.18 18.99 0.68
N HIS A 107 11.26 18.06 0.76
CA HIS A 107 9.94 18.18 0.17
C HIS A 107 8.91 18.39 1.28
N GLN A 108 8.25 19.54 1.28
CA GLN A 108 7.19 19.82 2.26
C GLN A 108 6.05 18.84 2.05
N ILE A 109 5.68 18.12 3.11
CA ILE A 109 4.50 17.26 3.11
C ILE A 109 3.31 18.15 3.43
N ASP A 110 2.46 18.39 2.44
CA ASP A 110 1.22 19.11 2.66
C ASP A 110 0.27 18.24 3.50
N LYS A 111 0.31 18.45 4.81
CA LYS A 111 -0.48 17.71 5.79
C LYS A 111 -1.99 17.80 5.50
N HIS A 112 -2.43 18.92 4.94
CA HIS A 112 -3.83 19.11 4.55
C HIS A 112 -4.22 18.24 3.36
N LEU A 113 -3.36 18.13 2.34
CA LEU A 113 -3.60 17.24 1.20
C LEU A 113 -3.57 15.77 1.62
N LYS A 114 -2.63 15.38 2.50
CA LYS A 114 -2.56 14.01 3.03
C LYS A 114 -3.80 13.67 3.87
N ILE A 115 -4.21 14.56 4.77
CA ILE A 115 -5.42 14.40 5.58
C ILE A 115 -6.66 14.34 4.68
N ALA A 116 -6.79 15.25 3.71
CA ALA A 116 -7.91 15.26 2.78
C ALA A 116 -7.96 13.97 1.92
N ARG A 117 -6.80 13.44 1.50
CA ARG A 117 -6.71 12.17 0.78
C ARG A 117 -7.11 10.99 1.66
N GLU A 118 -6.63 10.95 2.90
CA GLU A 118 -7.00 9.92 3.89
C GLU A 118 -8.49 9.98 4.26
N GLU A 119 -9.05 11.18 4.44
CA GLU A 119 -10.48 11.36 4.70
C GLU A 119 -11.32 10.92 3.50
N ARG A 120 -10.91 11.27 2.30
CA ARG A 120 -11.57 10.82 1.06
C ARG A 120 -11.54 9.29 0.92
N MET A 121 -10.40 8.65 1.22
CA MET A 121 -10.28 7.19 1.23
C MET A 121 -11.17 6.54 2.30
N GLN A 122 -11.24 7.11 3.50
CA GLN A 122 -12.10 6.60 4.58
C GLN A 122 -13.58 6.72 4.24
N LEU A 123 -14.01 7.87 3.72
CA LEU A 123 -15.39 8.09 3.25
C LEU A 123 -15.73 7.12 2.10
N GLN A 124 -14.81 6.92 1.18
CA GLN A 124 -14.96 5.97 0.08
C GLN A 124 -15.12 4.52 0.58
N GLN A 125 -14.31 4.10 1.56
CA GLN A 125 -14.43 2.78 2.17
C GLN A 125 -15.78 2.60 2.89
N GLN A 126 -16.25 3.62 3.59
CA GLN A 126 -17.54 3.57 4.27
C GLN A 126 -18.69 3.49 3.28
N TYR A 127 -18.65 4.30 2.22
CA TYR A 127 -19.64 4.28 1.15
C TYR A 127 -19.67 2.93 0.43
N ASN A 128 -18.51 2.37 0.12
CA ASN A 128 -18.39 1.05 -0.49
C ASN A 128 -18.98 -0.06 0.39
N ARG A 129 -18.80 0.01 1.71
CA ARG A 129 -19.39 -0.95 2.67
C ARG A 129 -20.91 -0.88 2.68
N GLU A 130 -21.48 0.32 2.73
CA GLU A 130 -22.94 0.49 2.70
C GLU A 130 -23.54 0.01 1.37
N LEU A 131 -22.92 0.35 0.27
CA LEU A 131 -23.34 -0.05 -1.07
C LEU A 131 -23.29 -1.57 -1.23
N LEU A 132 -22.22 -2.22 -0.80
CA LEU A 132 -22.10 -3.68 -0.79
C LEU A 132 -23.16 -4.34 0.09
N ARG A 133 -23.45 -3.77 1.26
CA ARG A 133 -24.49 -4.30 2.16
C ARG A 133 -25.87 -4.24 1.52
N ASN A 134 -26.22 -3.13 0.92
CA ASN A 134 -27.50 -2.94 0.26
C ASN A 134 -27.64 -3.86 -0.95
N LEU A 135 -26.62 -3.90 -1.83
CA LEU A 135 -26.61 -4.78 -2.98
C LEU A 135 -26.73 -6.26 -2.60
N ALA A 136 -26.01 -6.69 -1.56
CA ALA A 136 -26.09 -8.07 -1.15
C ALA A 136 -27.46 -8.45 -0.58
N HIS A 137 -28.14 -7.56 0.14
CA HIS A 137 -29.53 -7.79 0.57
C HIS A 137 -30.48 -7.88 -0.63
N GLU A 138 -30.31 -6.99 -1.62
CA GLU A 138 -31.15 -6.99 -2.81
C GLU A 138 -30.88 -8.18 -3.75
N ILE A 139 -29.67 -8.73 -3.76
CA ILE A 139 -29.32 -9.94 -4.55
C ILE A 139 -29.74 -11.23 -3.82
N LYS A 140 -29.63 -11.29 -2.49
CA LYS A 140 -30.08 -12.45 -1.70
C LYS A 140 -31.56 -12.76 -1.87
N ASN A 141 -32.38 -11.72 -1.97
CA ASN A 141 -33.83 -11.87 -2.09
C ASN A 141 -34.23 -12.65 -3.35
N PRO A 142 -33.85 -12.25 -4.59
CA PRO A 142 -34.16 -13.01 -5.80
C PRO A 142 -33.50 -14.40 -5.82
N LEU A 143 -32.27 -14.55 -5.28
CA LEU A 143 -31.63 -15.86 -5.18
C LEU A 143 -32.41 -16.82 -4.28
N GLY A 144 -32.93 -16.33 -3.15
CA GLY A 144 -33.83 -17.10 -2.29
C GLY A 144 -35.11 -17.55 -3.01
N GLY A 145 -35.66 -16.66 -3.84
CA GLY A 145 -36.81 -16.97 -4.69
C GLY A 145 -36.51 -18.05 -5.75
N ILE A 146 -35.40 -17.91 -6.47
CA ILE A 146 -34.94 -18.88 -7.48
C ILE A 146 -34.70 -20.25 -6.85
N ARG A 147 -34.00 -20.28 -5.70
CA ARG A 147 -33.75 -21.49 -4.92
C ARG A 147 -35.02 -22.18 -4.49
N GLY A 148 -35.98 -21.42 -3.90
CA GLY A 148 -37.25 -21.92 -3.45
C GLY A 148 -38.09 -22.48 -4.60
N ALA A 149 -38.15 -21.78 -5.74
CA ALA A 149 -38.85 -22.26 -6.93
C ALA A 149 -38.23 -23.56 -7.49
N ALA A 150 -36.88 -23.65 -7.52
CA ALA A 150 -36.19 -24.86 -7.97
C ALA A 150 -36.43 -26.04 -7.03
N GLN A 151 -36.50 -25.82 -5.70
CA GLN A 151 -36.85 -26.86 -4.72
C GLN A 151 -38.26 -27.37 -4.88
N LEU A 152 -39.23 -26.47 -5.10
CA LEU A 152 -40.65 -26.88 -5.35
C LEU A 152 -40.75 -27.68 -6.66
N LEU A 153 -40.04 -27.22 -7.72
CA LEU A 153 -40.03 -27.90 -9.00
C LEU A 153 -39.43 -29.31 -8.88
N GLU A 154 -38.37 -29.48 -8.08
CA GLU A 154 -37.73 -30.78 -7.84
C GLU A 154 -38.66 -31.81 -7.26
N HIS A 155 -39.59 -31.39 -6.40
CA HIS A 155 -40.64 -32.26 -5.83
C HIS A 155 -41.73 -32.67 -6.85
N GLU A 156 -42.05 -31.80 -7.79
CA GLU A 156 -43.09 -32.02 -8.81
C GLU A 156 -42.56 -32.80 -10.03
N LEU A 157 -41.26 -32.89 -10.24
CA LEU A 157 -40.68 -33.54 -11.43
C LEU A 157 -40.70 -35.06 -11.32
N PRO A 158 -41.40 -35.77 -12.26
CA PRO A 158 -41.55 -37.23 -12.20
C PRO A 158 -40.34 -38.01 -12.68
N LYS A 159 -39.43 -37.34 -13.47
CA LYS A 159 -38.24 -37.99 -14.07
C LYS A 159 -36.96 -37.65 -13.33
N PRO A 160 -36.17 -38.64 -12.87
CA PRO A 160 -34.92 -38.39 -12.17
C PRO A 160 -33.93 -37.52 -12.94
N GLY A 161 -33.81 -37.65 -14.26
CA GLY A 161 -32.92 -36.84 -15.07
C GLY A 161 -33.27 -35.32 -15.16
N LEU A 162 -34.52 -34.97 -14.89
CA LEU A 162 -34.91 -33.56 -14.82
C LEU A 162 -34.57 -32.91 -13.47
N ARG A 163 -34.46 -33.72 -12.41
CA ARG A 163 -34.06 -33.26 -11.08
C ARG A 163 -32.60 -32.81 -11.04
N GLU A 164 -31.76 -33.34 -11.95
CA GLU A 164 -30.36 -32.90 -12.06
C GLU A 164 -30.26 -31.40 -12.41
N TYR A 165 -31.17 -30.89 -13.26
CA TYR A 165 -31.21 -29.47 -13.61
C TYR A 165 -31.59 -28.59 -12.42
N THR A 166 -32.60 -29.01 -11.63
CA THR A 166 -33.00 -28.27 -10.43
C THR A 166 -31.91 -28.28 -9.36
N GLN A 167 -31.17 -29.37 -9.21
CA GLN A 167 -30.04 -29.44 -8.29
C GLN A 167 -28.89 -28.53 -8.71
N VAL A 168 -28.63 -28.39 -10.01
CA VAL A 168 -27.65 -27.41 -10.54
C VAL A 168 -28.08 -25.99 -10.19
N ILE A 169 -29.36 -25.63 -10.40
CA ILE A 169 -29.89 -24.30 -10.07
C ILE A 169 -29.77 -24.02 -8.57
N ILE A 170 -30.14 -24.95 -7.71
CA ILE A 170 -30.03 -24.83 -6.25
C ILE A 170 -28.56 -24.62 -5.85
N LYS A 171 -27.67 -25.44 -6.38
CA LYS A 171 -26.23 -25.37 -6.09
C LYS A 171 -25.59 -24.04 -6.50
N GLU A 172 -25.97 -23.51 -7.68
CA GLU A 172 -25.47 -22.20 -8.12
C GLU A 172 -26.09 -21.05 -7.33
N ALA A 173 -27.38 -21.12 -6.94
CA ALA A 173 -27.98 -20.15 -6.05
C ALA A 173 -27.32 -20.14 -4.66
N ASP A 174 -27.04 -21.31 -4.08
CA ASP A 174 -26.31 -21.44 -2.80
C ASP A 174 -24.88 -20.91 -2.91
N ARG A 175 -24.22 -21.15 -4.04
CA ARG A 175 -22.87 -20.63 -4.33
C ARG A 175 -22.84 -19.10 -4.39
N LEU A 176 -23.80 -18.50 -5.11
CA LEU A 176 -23.96 -17.05 -5.19
C LEU A 176 -24.29 -16.43 -3.83
N GLN A 177 -25.16 -17.06 -3.07
CA GLN A 177 -25.49 -16.63 -1.72
C GLN A 177 -24.28 -16.67 -0.79
N SER A 178 -23.45 -17.72 -0.87
CA SER A 178 -22.21 -17.85 -0.11
C SER A 178 -21.15 -16.81 -0.52
N LEU A 179 -21.12 -16.40 -1.79
CA LEU A 179 -20.29 -15.30 -2.28
C LEU A 179 -20.75 -13.97 -1.69
N MET A 180 -22.07 -13.72 -1.68
CA MET A 180 -22.65 -12.51 -1.07
C MET A 180 -22.39 -12.46 0.44
N ASP A 181 -22.50 -13.59 1.15
CA ASP A 181 -22.19 -13.68 2.57
C ASP A 181 -20.73 -13.36 2.89
N ARG A 182 -19.80 -13.78 2.03
CA ARG A 182 -18.37 -13.43 2.14
C ARG A 182 -18.11 -11.94 1.89
N LEU A 183 -18.87 -11.32 0.98
CA LEU A 183 -18.81 -9.88 0.73
C LEU A 183 -19.36 -9.04 1.87
N LEU A 184 -20.41 -9.55 2.54
CA LEU A 184 -21.05 -8.91 3.68
C LEU A 184 -20.41 -9.22 5.02
N ALA A 185 -19.42 -10.11 5.08
CA ALA A 185 -18.77 -10.52 6.33
C ALA A 185 -17.83 -9.46 6.95
N PRO A 186 -18.25 -8.17 7.14
CA PRO A 186 -17.49 -7.23 7.95
C PRO A 186 -17.58 -7.55 9.44
N ASN A 187 -18.43 -8.52 9.86
CA ASN A 187 -18.68 -8.85 11.27
C ASN A 187 -18.22 -10.25 11.70
N ARG A 188 -17.52 -10.99 10.85
CA ARG A 188 -16.75 -12.10 11.41
C ARG A 188 -15.63 -11.47 12.21
N MET A 189 -15.67 -11.56 13.55
CA MET A 189 -14.55 -11.14 14.42
C MET A 189 -13.28 -11.65 13.78
N THR A 190 -12.42 -10.71 13.33
CA THR A 190 -11.11 -11.04 12.75
C THR A 190 -10.37 -11.87 13.79
N LYS A 191 -10.08 -13.11 13.47
CA LYS A 191 -9.36 -14.00 14.40
C LYS A 191 -7.88 -13.66 14.33
N LEU A 192 -7.49 -12.64 15.07
CA LEU A 192 -6.09 -12.23 15.13
C LEU A 192 -5.27 -13.31 15.85
N ALA A 193 -4.29 -13.84 15.17
CA ALA A 193 -3.29 -14.76 15.69
C ALA A 193 -1.90 -14.34 15.16
N PRO A 194 -0.80 -14.78 15.80
CA PRO A 194 0.52 -14.63 15.22
C PRO A 194 0.60 -15.37 13.87
N VAL A 195 0.94 -14.67 12.79
CA VAL A 195 1.03 -15.20 11.43
C VAL A 195 2.37 -14.82 10.83
N ASN A 196 3.06 -15.81 10.29
CA ASN A 196 4.21 -15.60 9.44
C ASN A 196 3.72 -15.25 8.02
N VAL A 197 3.97 -14.02 7.58
CA VAL A 197 3.53 -13.56 6.26
C VAL A 197 4.11 -14.39 5.12
N HIS A 198 5.33 -14.91 5.27
CA HIS A 198 5.95 -15.72 4.22
C HIS A 198 5.24 -17.07 4.02
N GLU A 199 4.70 -17.68 5.09
CA GLU A 199 3.88 -18.89 4.97
C GLU A 199 2.60 -18.63 4.16
N VAL A 200 1.95 -17.49 4.39
CA VAL A 200 0.80 -17.03 3.59
C VAL A 200 1.18 -16.89 2.11
N LEU A 201 2.30 -16.22 1.83
CA LEU A 201 2.78 -16.00 0.46
C LEU A 201 3.14 -17.32 -0.23
N GLU A 202 3.83 -18.23 0.45
CA GLU A 202 4.15 -19.55 -0.09
C GLU A 202 2.91 -20.43 -0.31
N ARG A 203 1.90 -20.31 0.55
CA ARG A 203 0.60 -20.98 0.34
C ARG A 203 -0.07 -20.49 -0.93
N VAL A 204 -0.15 -19.16 -1.12
CA VAL A 204 -0.72 -18.56 -2.33
C VAL A 204 0.10 -18.95 -3.57
N ARG A 205 1.42 -18.89 -3.47
CA ARG A 205 2.32 -19.30 -4.55
C ARG A 205 2.05 -20.73 -4.99
N SER A 206 1.91 -21.65 -4.04
CA SER A 206 1.64 -23.08 -4.34
C SER A 206 0.28 -23.25 -5.03
N LEU A 207 -0.75 -22.49 -4.62
CA LEU A 207 -2.07 -22.55 -5.25
C LEU A 207 -2.03 -22.06 -6.69
N ILE A 208 -1.40 -20.91 -6.94
CA ILE A 208 -1.33 -20.31 -8.28
C ILE A 208 -0.50 -21.17 -9.23
N LEU A 209 0.62 -21.72 -8.78
CA LEU A 209 1.43 -22.61 -9.61
C LEU A 209 0.73 -23.95 -9.90
N ALA A 210 -0.16 -24.41 -9.03
CA ALA A 210 -1.00 -25.58 -9.30
C ALA A 210 -2.12 -25.25 -10.31
N GLU A 211 -2.70 -24.04 -10.27
CA GLU A 211 -3.71 -23.56 -11.22
C GLU A 211 -3.08 -23.26 -12.60
N HIS A 212 -1.83 -22.77 -12.62
CA HIS A 212 -1.09 -22.34 -13.81
C HIS A 212 0.33 -22.92 -13.81
N PRO A 213 0.51 -24.23 -14.08
CA PRO A 213 1.81 -24.90 -14.00
C PRO A 213 2.82 -24.41 -15.03
N GLU A 214 2.34 -23.86 -16.14
CA GLU A 214 3.16 -23.30 -17.22
C GLU A 214 2.71 -21.85 -17.50
N GLY A 215 3.68 -20.94 -17.67
CA GLY A 215 3.42 -19.56 -18.10
C GLY A 215 3.52 -18.50 -17.00
N ILE A 216 3.34 -18.82 -15.73
CA ILE A 216 3.49 -17.88 -14.62
C ILE A 216 4.75 -18.16 -13.82
N ALA A 217 5.65 -17.17 -13.73
CA ALA A 217 6.80 -17.19 -12.84
C ALA A 217 6.50 -16.38 -11.57
N LEU A 218 6.61 -17.03 -10.39
CA LEU A 218 6.45 -16.37 -9.10
C LEU A 218 7.81 -16.25 -8.40
N ARG A 219 8.35 -15.03 -8.34
CA ARG A 219 9.62 -14.70 -7.68
C ARG A 219 9.40 -14.19 -6.26
N ARG A 220 10.44 -14.28 -5.45
CA ARG A 220 10.46 -13.91 -4.03
C ARG A 220 11.62 -12.97 -3.76
N ASP A 221 11.34 -11.90 -3.04
CA ASP A 221 12.31 -10.94 -2.51
C ASP A 221 11.91 -10.64 -1.06
N TYR A 222 12.17 -11.63 -0.19
CA TYR A 222 11.71 -11.64 1.20
C TYR A 222 12.75 -11.09 2.16
N ASP A 223 12.32 -10.20 3.04
CA ASP A 223 13.05 -9.86 4.24
C ASP A 223 12.77 -10.93 5.32
N THR A 224 13.70 -11.84 5.50
CA THR A 224 13.57 -12.97 6.45
C THR A 224 13.62 -12.55 7.91
N SER A 225 13.94 -11.30 8.21
CA SER A 225 13.99 -10.76 9.58
C SER A 225 12.64 -10.29 10.11
N LEU A 226 11.57 -10.37 9.29
CA LEU A 226 10.24 -9.92 9.66
C LEU A 226 9.67 -10.73 10.83
N PRO A 227 9.17 -10.06 11.90
CA PRO A 227 8.47 -10.75 12.98
C PRO A 227 7.09 -11.24 12.52
N GLU A 228 6.48 -12.11 13.30
CA GLU A 228 5.09 -12.52 13.11
C GLU A 228 4.15 -11.33 13.25
N LEU A 229 3.13 -11.30 12.38
CA LEU A 229 2.10 -10.27 12.34
C LEU A 229 0.85 -10.78 13.07
N MET A 230 0.24 -9.96 13.93
CA MET A 230 -1.09 -10.26 14.50
C MET A 230 -2.16 -10.05 13.42
N ALA A 231 -2.59 -11.14 12.80
CA ALA A 231 -3.49 -11.11 11.65
C ALA A 231 -4.41 -12.32 11.58
N ASP A 232 -5.44 -12.24 10.74
CA ASP A 232 -6.27 -13.38 10.36
C ASP A 232 -5.64 -14.05 9.13
N HIS A 233 -5.14 -15.26 9.33
CA HIS A 233 -4.42 -16.05 8.31
C HIS A 233 -5.24 -16.24 7.01
N GLU A 234 -6.54 -16.56 7.14
CA GLU A 234 -7.40 -16.79 5.98
C GLU A 234 -7.69 -15.49 5.21
N GLN A 235 -7.88 -14.37 5.94
CA GLN A 235 -8.06 -13.06 5.30
C GLN A 235 -6.80 -12.62 4.57
N LEU A 236 -5.59 -12.85 5.12
CA LEU A 236 -4.33 -12.55 4.44
C LEU A 236 -4.17 -13.38 3.16
N ILE A 237 -4.45 -14.69 3.20
CA ILE A 237 -4.46 -15.51 1.99
C ILE A 237 -5.41 -14.93 0.95
N GLN A 238 -6.61 -14.54 1.34
CA GLN A 238 -7.61 -14.01 0.42
C GLN A 238 -7.19 -12.66 -0.20
N ILE A 239 -6.55 -11.78 0.60
CA ILE A 239 -5.98 -10.51 0.09
C ILE A 239 -5.01 -10.80 -1.05
N VAL A 240 -4.02 -11.65 -0.77
CA VAL A 240 -2.94 -11.95 -1.74
C VAL A 240 -3.50 -12.70 -2.96
N LEU A 241 -4.39 -13.69 -2.76
CA LEU A 241 -5.03 -14.41 -3.87
C LEU A 241 -5.81 -13.49 -4.81
N ASN A 242 -6.59 -12.55 -4.27
CA ASN A 242 -7.37 -11.64 -5.08
C ASN A 242 -6.48 -10.76 -5.98
N ILE A 243 -5.36 -10.27 -5.44
CA ILE A 243 -4.42 -9.45 -6.20
C ILE A 243 -3.68 -10.30 -7.24
N VAL A 244 -3.14 -11.46 -6.83
CA VAL A 244 -2.37 -12.34 -7.71
C VAL A 244 -3.23 -12.89 -8.86
N ARG A 245 -4.47 -13.33 -8.59
CA ARG A 245 -5.38 -13.78 -9.63
C ARG A 245 -5.73 -12.67 -10.62
N ASN A 246 -5.87 -11.43 -10.16
CA ASN A 246 -6.05 -10.28 -11.05
C ASN A 246 -4.84 -10.06 -11.95
N ALA A 247 -3.62 -10.19 -11.42
CA ALA A 247 -2.38 -10.10 -12.18
C ALA A 247 -2.28 -11.22 -13.23
N VAL A 248 -2.49 -12.49 -12.82
CA VAL A 248 -2.47 -13.65 -13.72
C VAL A 248 -3.46 -13.49 -14.86
N GLN A 249 -4.68 -13.06 -14.56
CA GLN A 249 -5.71 -12.81 -15.57
C GLN A 249 -5.34 -11.66 -16.51
N ALA A 250 -4.77 -10.56 -15.99
CA ALA A 250 -4.34 -9.43 -16.82
C ALA A 250 -3.22 -9.82 -17.78
N MET A 251 -2.33 -10.72 -17.35
CA MET A 251 -1.24 -11.30 -18.14
C MET A 251 -1.67 -12.49 -19.01
N GLN A 252 -2.97 -12.83 -19.00
CA GLN A 252 -3.49 -13.99 -19.78
C GLN A 252 -2.78 -15.31 -19.47
N GLY A 253 -2.38 -15.48 -18.20
CA GLY A 253 -1.69 -16.69 -17.75
C GLY A 253 -0.20 -16.78 -18.11
N GLN A 254 0.40 -15.71 -18.64
CA GLN A 254 1.82 -15.69 -19.02
C GLN A 254 2.52 -14.42 -18.50
N GLY A 255 3.49 -14.58 -17.62
CA GLY A 255 4.23 -13.45 -17.08
C GLY A 255 4.95 -13.75 -15.77
N GLU A 256 5.39 -12.70 -15.13
CA GLU A 256 6.14 -12.76 -13.87
C GLU A 256 5.46 -11.95 -12.79
N ILE A 257 5.37 -12.53 -11.59
CA ILE A 257 4.92 -11.85 -10.38
C ILE A 257 6.03 -11.94 -9.33
N LEU A 258 6.36 -10.81 -8.71
CA LEU A 258 7.34 -10.72 -7.63
C LEU A 258 6.64 -10.38 -6.32
N PHE A 259 6.84 -11.21 -5.31
CA PHE A 259 6.51 -10.91 -3.92
C PHE A 259 7.69 -10.27 -3.24
N ARG A 260 7.52 -9.03 -2.74
CA ARG A 260 8.55 -8.33 -1.98
C ARG A 260 8.02 -7.98 -0.59
N THR A 261 8.80 -8.31 0.44
CA THR A 261 8.46 -7.96 1.82
C THR A 261 9.57 -7.14 2.44
N ARG A 262 9.20 -6.07 3.18
CA ARG A 262 10.13 -5.19 3.90
C ARG A 262 9.53 -4.71 5.21
N ILE A 263 10.37 -4.21 6.11
CA ILE A 263 9.92 -3.42 7.27
C ILE A 263 9.78 -1.96 6.85
N ALA A 264 8.59 -1.41 7.05
CA ALA A 264 8.35 0.02 7.02
C ALA A 264 8.38 0.59 8.45
N ARG A 265 9.07 1.73 8.64
CA ARG A 265 9.24 2.37 9.94
C ARG A 265 8.50 3.70 9.97
N HIS A 266 7.97 4.06 11.16
CA HIS A 266 7.29 5.34 11.39
C HIS A 266 6.17 5.63 10.38
N VAL A 267 5.29 4.66 10.19
CA VAL A 267 4.20 4.74 9.21
C VAL A 267 2.93 5.23 9.88
N THR A 268 2.25 6.20 9.28
CA THR A 268 0.93 6.65 9.73
C THR A 268 -0.14 5.86 8.98
N LEU A 269 -0.89 5.01 9.69
CA LEU A 269 -2.01 4.24 9.17
C LEU A 269 -3.28 4.57 9.96
N SER A 270 -4.38 4.85 9.29
CA SER A 270 -5.67 5.17 9.94
C SER A 270 -5.55 6.25 11.02
N LYS A 271 -4.80 7.33 10.76
CA LYS A 271 -4.53 8.45 11.68
C LYS A 271 -3.72 8.07 12.94
N LYS A 272 -3.15 6.87 13.00
CA LYS A 272 -2.28 6.43 14.08
C LYS A 272 -0.86 6.25 13.56
N ASN A 273 0.12 6.70 14.34
CA ASN A 273 1.52 6.48 14.02
C ASN A 273 1.95 5.10 14.56
N HIS A 274 2.47 4.28 13.66
CA HIS A 274 2.98 2.94 13.97
C HIS A 274 4.49 2.93 13.80
N ARG A 275 5.21 2.49 14.85
CA ARG A 275 6.67 2.42 14.82
C ARG A 275 7.18 1.47 13.74
N LEU A 276 6.46 0.37 13.52
CA LEU A 276 6.79 -0.66 12.54
C LEU A 276 5.52 -1.11 11.81
N ALA A 277 5.65 -1.34 10.52
CA ALA A 277 4.64 -1.98 9.68
C ALA A 277 5.31 -2.97 8.72
N LEU A 278 4.58 -4.01 8.32
CA LEU A 278 4.91 -4.82 7.17
C LEU A 278 4.61 -4.02 5.91
N SER A 279 5.58 -3.95 4.99
CA SER A 279 5.36 -3.56 3.59
C SER A 279 5.41 -4.82 2.74
N LEU A 280 4.30 -5.12 2.07
CA LEU A 280 4.17 -6.21 1.11
C LEU A 280 3.84 -5.62 -0.25
N ASP A 281 4.75 -5.77 -1.21
CA ASP A 281 4.53 -5.40 -2.60
C ASP A 281 4.30 -6.66 -3.44
N ILE A 282 3.22 -6.63 -4.21
CA ILE A 282 2.91 -7.63 -5.24
C ILE A 282 3.08 -6.94 -6.58
N ILE A 283 4.10 -7.34 -7.33
CA ILE A 283 4.54 -6.65 -8.55
C ILE A 283 4.35 -7.60 -9.72
N ASP A 284 3.60 -7.19 -10.73
CA ASP A 284 3.44 -7.93 -11.99
C ASP A 284 3.99 -7.15 -13.19
N ASN A 285 4.34 -7.87 -14.23
CA ASN A 285 4.81 -7.32 -15.51
C ASN A 285 3.72 -7.28 -16.58
N GLY A 286 2.46 -7.22 -16.17
CA GLY A 286 1.30 -7.16 -17.04
C GLY A 286 1.14 -5.86 -17.84
N PRO A 287 0.07 -5.75 -18.62
CA PRO A 287 -0.18 -4.59 -19.50
C PRO A 287 -0.45 -3.28 -18.74
N GLY A 288 -0.61 -3.34 -17.43
CA GLY A 288 -1.01 -2.21 -16.60
C GLY A 288 -2.53 -2.06 -16.49
N ILE A 289 -2.95 -1.06 -15.71
CA ILE A 289 -4.35 -0.72 -15.48
C ILE A 289 -4.69 0.53 -16.32
N PRO A 290 -5.76 0.50 -17.13
CA PRO A 290 -6.21 1.67 -17.89
C PRO A 290 -6.42 2.89 -16.98
N GLU A 291 -6.04 4.06 -17.47
CA GLU A 291 -6.07 5.30 -16.68
C GLU A 291 -7.50 5.67 -16.26
N GLU A 292 -8.48 5.36 -17.10
CA GLU A 292 -9.90 5.66 -16.89
C GLU A 292 -10.49 4.98 -15.67
N ILE A 293 -9.96 3.79 -15.31
CA ILE A 293 -10.48 3.02 -14.16
C ILE A 293 -9.51 3.00 -12.97
N ARG A 294 -8.29 3.54 -13.10
CA ARG A 294 -7.23 3.44 -12.08
C ARG A 294 -7.66 3.96 -10.72
N GLU A 295 -8.38 5.07 -10.65
CA GLU A 295 -8.90 5.61 -9.40
C GLU A 295 -10.07 4.80 -8.82
N GLN A 296 -10.67 3.95 -9.63
CA GLN A 296 -11.90 3.21 -9.29
C GLN A 296 -11.69 1.71 -9.11
N ILE A 297 -10.45 1.20 -9.22
CA ILE A 297 -10.17 -0.25 -9.16
C ILE A 297 -10.60 -0.92 -7.85
N PHE A 298 -10.74 -0.15 -6.78
CA PHE A 298 -11.21 -0.61 -5.47
C PHE A 298 -12.72 -0.44 -5.28
N TYR A 299 -13.44 0.18 -6.23
CA TYR A 299 -14.89 0.24 -6.16
C TYR A 299 -15.52 -1.12 -6.50
N PRO A 300 -16.61 -1.50 -5.84
CA PRO A 300 -17.29 -2.75 -6.13
C PRO A 300 -17.86 -2.72 -7.55
N LEU A 301 -17.82 -3.89 -8.20
CA LEU A 301 -18.32 -4.12 -9.56
C LEU A 301 -17.56 -3.37 -10.67
N VAL A 302 -16.48 -2.67 -10.36
CA VAL A 302 -15.61 -2.07 -11.37
C VAL A 302 -14.69 -3.15 -11.92
N THR A 303 -14.80 -3.39 -13.22
CA THR A 303 -13.95 -4.36 -13.93
C THR A 303 -13.83 -3.94 -15.40
N SER A 304 -12.65 -4.14 -15.97
CA SER A 304 -12.41 -4.03 -17.41
C SER A 304 -12.61 -5.35 -18.16
N LYS A 305 -13.05 -6.42 -17.45
CA LYS A 305 -13.12 -7.80 -17.96
C LYS A 305 -14.58 -8.24 -18.10
N GLU A 306 -14.92 -8.92 -19.20
CA GLU A 306 -16.27 -9.42 -19.48
C GLU A 306 -16.74 -10.44 -18.41
N GLU A 307 -15.86 -11.30 -17.91
CA GLU A 307 -16.18 -12.32 -16.89
C GLU A 307 -15.77 -11.91 -15.46
N GLY A 308 -15.27 -10.70 -15.25
CA GLY A 308 -14.82 -10.21 -13.97
C GLY A 308 -15.97 -9.80 -13.06
N THR A 309 -15.99 -10.27 -11.81
CA THR A 309 -17.01 -9.85 -10.83
C THR A 309 -16.77 -8.43 -10.31
N GLY A 310 -15.59 -7.84 -10.51
CA GLY A 310 -15.21 -6.53 -9.97
C GLY A 310 -15.16 -6.45 -8.44
N LEU A 311 -15.15 -7.60 -7.74
CA LEU A 311 -15.25 -7.66 -6.28
C LEU A 311 -13.93 -8.00 -5.58
N GLY A 312 -12.97 -8.59 -6.31
CA GLY A 312 -11.74 -9.11 -5.72
C GLY A 312 -10.90 -8.05 -5.01
N LEU A 313 -10.65 -6.90 -5.65
CA LEU A 313 -9.86 -5.80 -5.07
C LEU A 313 -10.61 -5.09 -3.94
N THR A 314 -11.93 -4.97 -4.02
CA THR A 314 -12.77 -4.42 -2.94
C THR A 314 -12.68 -5.29 -1.69
N ILE A 315 -12.70 -6.62 -1.84
CA ILE A 315 -12.53 -7.58 -0.73
C ILE A 315 -11.12 -7.44 -0.14
N ALA A 316 -10.08 -7.37 -0.98
CA ALA A 316 -8.71 -7.18 -0.53
C ALA A 316 -8.58 -5.89 0.30
N GLN A 317 -9.08 -4.75 -0.20
CA GLN A 317 -9.09 -3.48 0.51
C GLN A 317 -9.83 -3.56 1.85
N THR A 318 -10.99 -4.23 1.88
CA THR A 318 -11.78 -4.41 3.10
C THR A 318 -11.00 -5.19 4.16
N TYR A 319 -10.35 -6.30 3.77
CA TYR A 319 -9.58 -7.10 4.72
C TYR A 319 -8.31 -6.41 5.18
N VAL A 320 -7.61 -5.66 4.30
CA VAL A 320 -6.49 -4.82 4.70
C VAL A 320 -6.92 -3.79 5.74
N ALA A 321 -8.07 -3.12 5.53
CA ALA A 321 -8.63 -2.16 6.48
C ALA A 321 -9.02 -2.80 7.83
N HIS A 322 -9.50 -4.06 7.85
CA HIS A 322 -9.78 -4.81 9.09
C HIS A 322 -8.52 -5.04 9.94
N HIS A 323 -7.37 -5.11 9.30
CA HIS A 323 -6.07 -5.21 9.97
C HIS A 323 -5.45 -3.83 10.30
N GLY A 324 -6.20 -2.74 10.11
CA GLY A 324 -5.71 -1.38 10.34
C GLY A 324 -4.68 -0.91 9.31
N GLY A 325 -4.56 -1.61 8.20
CA GLY A 325 -3.61 -1.36 7.13
C GLY A 325 -4.13 -0.44 6.02
N SER A 326 -3.29 -0.24 5.01
CA SER A 326 -3.63 0.43 3.75
C SER A 326 -3.16 -0.39 2.56
N ILE A 327 -3.86 -0.24 1.43
CA ILE A 327 -3.47 -0.80 0.13
C ILE A 327 -3.48 0.33 -0.89
N ASP A 328 -2.44 0.38 -1.71
CA ASP A 328 -2.28 1.33 -2.81
C ASP A 328 -1.88 0.60 -4.08
N CYS A 329 -2.05 1.26 -5.23
CA CYS A 329 -1.72 0.69 -6.54
C CYS A 329 -1.04 1.73 -7.42
N GLU A 330 0.15 1.39 -7.90
CA GLU A 330 0.86 2.10 -8.95
C GLU A 330 0.91 1.23 -10.19
N SER A 331 0.48 1.75 -11.33
CA SER A 331 0.41 0.96 -12.55
C SER A 331 0.84 1.75 -13.78
N GLN A 332 1.70 1.12 -14.55
CA GLN A 332 2.10 1.53 -15.90
C GLN A 332 2.25 0.28 -16.77
N ALA A 333 2.30 0.45 -18.09
CA ALA A 333 2.49 -0.67 -19.01
C ALA A 333 3.80 -1.43 -18.66
N GLY A 334 3.71 -2.73 -18.48
CA GLY A 334 4.82 -3.60 -18.12
C GLY A 334 5.15 -3.64 -16.62
N ARG A 335 4.43 -2.89 -15.77
CA ARG A 335 4.65 -2.93 -14.32
C ARG A 335 3.45 -2.42 -13.54
N THR A 336 2.80 -3.32 -12.80
CA THR A 336 1.80 -2.96 -11.79
C THR A 336 2.31 -3.36 -10.41
N VAL A 337 2.15 -2.48 -9.44
CA VAL A 337 2.56 -2.70 -8.04
C VAL A 337 1.37 -2.47 -7.14
N PHE A 338 0.97 -3.49 -6.41
CA PHE A 338 0.07 -3.36 -5.27
C PHE A 338 0.89 -3.35 -4.00
N SER A 339 0.89 -2.22 -3.29
CA SER A 339 1.60 -2.03 -2.03
C SER A 339 0.64 -2.10 -0.85
N ILE A 340 0.88 -3.03 0.06
CA ILE A 340 0.08 -3.28 1.26
C ILE A 340 0.92 -2.94 2.47
N LEU A 341 0.40 -2.07 3.35
CA LEU A 341 0.99 -1.75 4.63
C LEU A 341 0.12 -2.30 5.76
N LEU A 342 0.69 -3.14 6.63
CA LEU A 342 0.00 -3.71 7.79
C LEU A 342 0.77 -3.38 9.07
N PRO A 343 0.14 -2.76 10.08
CA PRO A 343 0.82 -2.36 11.29
C PRO A 343 1.20 -3.56 12.17
N TYR A 344 2.42 -3.57 12.72
CA TYR A 344 2.76 -4.47 13.81
C TYR A 344 2.15 -3.93 15.11
N HIS A 345 1.18 -4.66 15.64
CA HIS A 345 0.64 -4.36 16.96
C HIS A 345 1.61 -4.87 18.02
N HIS A 346 2.14 -3.99 18.86
CA HIS A 346 2.88 -4.41 20.03
C HIS A 346 1.94 -5.21 20.94
N LEU A 347 2.24 -6.48 21.16
CA LEU A 347 1.75 -7.18 22.34
C LEU A 347 2.38 -6.44 23.53
N THR A 348 1.64 -5.57 24.19
CA THR A 348 2.01 -5.17 25.55
C THR A 348 1.94 -6.46 26.37
N PRO A 349 3.05 -6.95 26.92
CA PRO A 349 2.96 -8.03 27.87
C PRO A 349 2.14 -7.54 29.07
N HIS A 350 1.07 -8.26 29.40
CA HIS A 350 0.31 -8.09 30.63
C HIS A 350 1.16 -8.52 31.83
#